data_b62e9052afdf0f568f66e30e5fa91d13
#
_entry.id   b62e9052afdf0f568f66e30e5fa91d13
#
_cell.length_a   1.000
_cell.length_b   1.000
_cell.length_c   1.000
_cell.angle_alpha   90.00
_cell.angle_beta   90.00
_cell.angle_gamma   90.00
#
_symmetry.space_group_name_H-M   'P 1'
#
loop_
_entity.id
_entity.type
_entity.pdbx_description
1 polymer ?
#
loop_
_entity_poly.entity_id
_entity_poly.type
_entity_poly.pdbx_seq_one_letter_code
_entity_poly.pdbx_strand_id
1 'polypeptide(L)'
;FYGGTGTTLATVDGKLSAKMLRKIARSMMLNHTKKITSILNATPNIGTKPIEAAFIVFCSSDLDADLRDTAAFPGYTPVAAYGSRKPMHENELGSFENFRFIASPELVPFQNGGAAVGTTGCVSTGGTDIDVYPLIITGQEAYGTVALRGSKSFDLSVIPVGNKDSADPLGQRGYIGAKFYAVSTMLNQQWMVCALVGVGNLA
;
A
#
# COMPACT_ATOMS: atom_id res chain seq x y z
N PHE A 1 13.03 0.67 7.99
CA PHE A 1 14.02 1.52 7.32
C PHE A 1 13.59 2.98 7.43
N TYR A 2 14.55 3.90 7.49
CA TYR A 2 14.28 5.33 7.68
C TYR A 2 14.97 6.13 6.59
N GLY A 3 14.31 7.17 6.10
CA GLY A 3 14.84 8.09 5.10
C GLY A 3 15.94 8.97 5.63
N GLY A 4 16.94 9.27 4.78
CA GLY A 4 18.10 10.07 5.16
C GLY A 4 19.07 9.38 6.11
N THR A 5 19.43 10.05 7.19
CA THR A 5 20.36 9.56 8.23
C THR A 5 19.65 9.06 9.49
N GLY A 6 18.34 9.20 9.54
CA GLY A 6 17.51 8.85 10.69
C GLY A 6 17.51 7.36 11.06
N THR A 7 17.30 7.07 12.34
CA THR A 7 17.21 5.71 12.89
C THR A 7 15.90 5.46 13.62
N THR A 8 15.10 6.49 13.83
CA THR A 8 13.79 6.46 14.48
C THR A 8 12.82 7.34 13.69
N LEU A 9 11.52 7.24 13.96
CA LEU A 9 10.51 8.08 13.33
C LEU A 9 10.86 9.58 13.47
N ALA A 10 11.15 10.03 14.69
CA ALA A 10 11.46 11.43 14.99
C ALA A 10 12.80 11.94 14.40
N THR A 11 13.61 11.07 13.83
CA THR A 11 14.91 11.44 13.24
C THR A 11 14.94 11.25 11.72
N VAL A 12 13.80 10.95 11.09
CA VAL A 12 13.70 10.91 9.62
C VAL A 12 13.94 12.31 9.08
N ASP A 13 15.01 12.47 8.29
CA ASP A 13 15.49 13.76 7.77
C ASP A 13 15.62 13.77 6.23
N GLY A 14 15.17 12.73 5.54
CA GLY A 14 15.39 12.62 4.11
C GLY A 14 14.28 11.94 3.35
N LYS A 15 14.31 12.21 2.04
CA LYS A 15 13.40 11.63 1.04
C LYS A 15 13.76 10.18 0.74
N LEU A 16 12.87 9.51 0.03
CA LEU A 16 13.15 8.20 -0.55
C LEU A 16 14.36 8.30 -1.51
N SER A 17 15.24 7.32 -1.47
CA SER A 17 16.38 7.26 -2.37
C SER A 17 16.53 5.87 -3.02
N ALA A 18 17.09 5.82 -4.23
CA ALA A 18 17.40 4.58 -4.91
C ALA A 18 18.33 3.66 -4.10
N LYS A 19 19.28 4.25 -3.37
CA LYS A 19 20.18 3.52 -2.46
C LYS A 19 19.42 2.81 -1.34
N MET A 20 18.42 3.47 -0.78
CA MET A 20 17.55 2.88 0.27
C MET A 20 16.74 1.70 -0.28
N LEU A 21 16.13 1.84 -1.45
CA LEU A 21 15.40 0.75 -2.10
C LEU A 21 16.29 -0.45 -2.39
N ARG A 22 17.50 -0.23 -2.91
CA ARG A 22 18.48 -1.31 -3.13
C ARG A 22 18.89 -2.00 -1.83
N LYS A 23 19.03 -1.24 -0.73
CA LYS A 23 19.31 -1.81 0.60
C LYS A 23 18.15 -2.68 1.08
N ILE A 24 16.91 -2.23 0.88
CA ILE A 24 15.70 -3.01 1.20
C ILE A 24 15.61 -4.27 0.34
N ALA A 25 15.82 -4.16 -0.97
CA ALA A 25 15.82 -5.32 -1.88
C ALA A 25 16.86 -6.37 -1.45
N ARG A 26 18.07 -5.93 -1.10
CA ARG A 26 19.10 -6.83 -0.57
C ARG A 26 18.68 -7.52 0.72
N SER A 27 18.09 -6.81 1.65
CA SER A 27 17.58 -7.37 2.92
C SER A 27 16.50 -8.41 2.68
N MET A 28 15.52 -8.12 1.80
CA MET A 28 14.46 -9.05 1.45
C MET A 28 15.00 -10.32 0.75
N MET A 29 15.95 -10.15 -0.16
CA MET A 29 16.60 -11.29 -0.84
C MET A 29 17.40 -12.17 0.12
N LEU A 30 18.09 -11.58 1.09
CA LEU A 30 18.81 -12.33 2.14
C LEU A 30 17.84 -13.15 3.01
N ASN A 31 16.62 -12.67 3.21
CA ASN A 31 15.56 -13.39 3.91
C ASN A 31 14.78 -14.36 3.02
N HIS A 32 15.30 -14.68 1.82
CA HIS A 32 14.66 -15.59 0.86
C HIS A 32 13.23 -15.16 0.46
N THR A 33 12.93 -13.86 0.47
CA THR A 33 11.61 -13.35 0.09
C THR A 33 11.36 -13.57 -1.40
N LYS A 34 10.28 -14.25 -1.73
CA LYS A 34 9.86 -14.46 -3.11
C LYS A 34 9.18 -13.21 -3.66
N LYS A 35 9.43 -12.91 -4.93
CA LYS A 35 8.72 -11.84 -5.64
C LYS A 35 7.29 -12.28 -5.95
N ILE A 36 6.37 -11.33 -5.97
CA ILE A 36 4.97 -11.57 -6.33
C ILE A 36 4.90 -11.73 -7.85
N THR A 37 4.28 -12.81 -8.30
CA THR A 37 4.14 -13.18 -9.73
C THR A 37 2.69 -13.22 -10.21
N SER A 38 1.73 -13.13 -9.29
CA SER A 38 0.30 -13.15 -9.61
C SER A 38 -0.50 -12.31 -8.64
N ILE A 39 -1.59 -11.72 -9.11
CA ILE A 39 -2.56 -10.97 -8.31
C ILE A 39 -3.96 -11.53 -8.55
N LEU A 40 -4.85 -11.33 -7.59
CA LEU A 40 -6.27 -11.64 -7.75
C LEU A 40 -6.93 -10.66 -8.71
N ASN A 41 -7.78 -11.17 -9.60
CA ASN A 41 -8.64 -10.33 -10.43
C ASN A 41 -9.81 -9.79 -9.59
N ALA A 42 -10.17 -8.54 -9.84
CA ALA A 42 -11.37 -7.92 -9.30
C ALA A 42 -12.63 -8.40 -10.05
N THR A 43 -12.91 -9.70 -10.04
CA THR A 43 -14.08 -10.32 -10.66
C THR A 43 -14.84 -11.17 -9.64
N PRO A 44 -16.16 -11.43 -9.83
CA PRO A 44 -16.93 -12.31 -8.96
C PRO A 44 -16.36 -13.73 -8.85
N ASN A 45 -15.66 -14.18 -9.88
CA ASN A 45 -14.96 -15.46 -9.89
C ASN A 45 -13.52 -15.25 -9.42
N ILE A 46 -13.09 -16.05 -8.46
CA ILE A 46 -11.71 -16.03 -7.97
C ILE A 46 -10.80 -16.49 -9.11
N GLY A 47 -10.10 -15.54 -9.71
CA GLY A 47 -9.12 -15.77 -10.76
C GLY A 47 -7.81 -15.05 -10.44
N THR A 48 -6.69 -15.60 -10.87
CA THR A 48 -5.38 -14.97 -10.75
C THR A 48 -4.93 -14.44 -12.10
N LYS A 49 -4.36 -13.24 -12.10
CA LYS A 49 -3.72 -12.64 -13.28
C LYS A 49 -2.21 -12.71 -13.06
N PRO A 50 -1.44 -13.30 -13.99
CA PRO A 50 0.02 -13.27 -13.90
C PRO A 50 0.54 -11.84 -14.09
N ILE A 51 1.57 -11.52 -13.31
CA ILE A 51 2.30 -10.24 -13.40
C ILE A 51 3.80 -10.52 -13.49
N GLU A 52 4.56 -9.54 -13.95
CA GLU A 52 6.01 -9.60 -13.90
C GLU A 52 6.48 -9.64 -12.45
N ALA A 53 7.43 -10.51 -12.15
CA ALA A 53 7.93 -10.75 -10.79
C ALA A 53 8.51 -9.49 -10.17
N ALA A 54 7.87 -8.96 -9.13
CA ALA A 54 8.30 -7.75 -8.42
C ALA A 54 7.92 -7.79 -6.95
N PHE A 55 8.55 -6.94 -6.15
CA PHE A 55 8.05 -6.58 -4.82
C PHE A 55 7.04 -5.44 -4.97
N ILE A 56 5.94 -5.52 -4.28
CA ILE A 56 4.90 -4.48 -4.31
C ILE A 56 5.18 -3.47 -3.20
N VAL A 57 5.15 -2.20 -3.57
CA VAL A 57 5.30 -1.07 -2.65
C VAL A 57 4.00 -0.30 -2.61
N PHE A 58 3.37 -0.26 -1.46
CA PHE A 58 2.25 0.64 -1.20
C PHE A 58 2.79 1.95 -0.64
N CYS A 59 2.40 3.06 -1.23
CA CYS A 59 2.85 4.40 -0.86
C CYS A 59 1.72 5.42 -0.97
N SER A 60 1.89 6.61 -0.37
CA SER A 60 1.00 7.74 -0.61
C SER A 60 1.14 8.26 -2.04
N SER A 61 0.09 8.90 -2.56
CA SER A 61 0.09 9.59 -3.85
C SER A 61 1.13 10.72 -3.92
N ASP A 62 1.46 11.33 -2.79
CA ASP A 62 2.39 12.46 -2.69
C ASP A 62 3.82 12.08 -3.10
N LEU A 63 4.14 10.80 -3.04
CA LEU A 63 5.46 10.28 -3.44
C LEU A 63 5.68 10.25 -4.96
N ASP A 64 4.63 10.38 -5.78
CA ASP A 64 4.74 10.27 -7.25
C ASP A 64 5.73 11.27 -7.85
N ALA A 65 5.71 12.52 -7.35
CA ALA A 65 6.62 13.54 -7.85
C ALA A 65 8.09 13.22 -7.56
N ASP A 66 8.41 12.74 -6.37
CA ASP A 66 9.76 12.34 -6.01
C ASP A 66 10.25 11.11 -6.80
N LEU A 67 9.34 10.16 -7.12
CA LEU A 67 9.67 9.00 -7.95
C LEU A 67 9.96 9.37 -9.41
N ARG A 68 9.31 10.42 -9.93
CA ARG A 68 9.53 10.93 -11.29
C ARG A 68 10.80 11.77 -11.41
N ASP A 69 11.44 12.13 -10.32
CA ASP A 69 12.73 12.82 -10.35
C ASP A 69 13.82 11.88 -10.89
N THR A 70 14.20 12.11 -12.12
CA THR A 70 15.21 11.30 -12.82
C THR A 70 16.59 11.38 -12.19
N ALA A 71 16.90 12.44 -11.45
CA ALA A 71 18.16 12.58 -10.73
C ALA A 71 18.21 11.65 -9.50
N ALA A 72 17.10 11.53 -8.78
CA ALA A 72 16.98 10.68 -7.61
C ALA A 72 16.77 9.19 -7.99
N PHE A 73 15.98 8.94 -9.06
CA PHE A 73 15.61 7.60 -9.51
C PHE A 73 15.93 7.37 -11.00
N PRO A 74 17.23 7.25 -11.36
CA PRO A 74 17.60 6.93 -12.73
C PRO A 74 17.09 5.53 -13.10
N GLY A 75 16.24 5.47 -14.13
CA GLY A 75 15.61 4.21 -14.58
C GLY A 75 14.23 3.92 -14.01
N TYR A 76 13.62 4.87 -13.30
CA TYR A 76 12.18 4.78 -12.98
C TYR A 76 11.37 4.80 -14.29
N THR A 77 10.45 3.85 -14.40
CA THR A 77 9.57 3.71 -15.56
C THR A 77 8.13 3.98 -15.11
N PRO A 78 7.55 5.13 -15.47
CA PRO A 78 6.14 5.40 -15.17
C PRO A 78 5.22 4.48 -15.98
N VAL A 79 4.01 4.24 -15.51
CA VAL A 79 3.03 3.36 -16.19
C VAL A 79 2.81 3.75 -17.65
N ALA A 80 2.78 5.03 -17.96
CA ALA A 80 2.63 5.54 -19.33
C ALA A 80 3.76 5.08 -20.30
N ALA A 81 4.92 4.73 -19.76
CA ALA A 81 6.09 4.28 -20.55
C ALA A 81 6.27 2.75 -20.58
N TYR A 82 5.29 1.99 -20.08
CA TYR A 82 5.41 0.52 -19.99
C TYR A 82 5.42 -0.20 -21.36
N GLY A 83 5.00 0.44 -22.44
CA GLY A 83 4.92 -0.19 -23.76
C GLY A 83 3.97 -1.38 -23.76
N SER A 84 4.50 -2.58 -23.97
CA SER A 84 3.70 -3.83 -24.00
C SER A 84 3.36 -4.37 -22.61
N ARG A 85 4.00 -3.89 -21.53
CA ARG A 85 3.66 -4.25 -20.16
C ARG A 85 2.30 -3.70 -19.79
N LYS A 86 1.48 -4.51 -19.13
CA LYS A 86 0.20 -4.04 -18.60
C LYS A 86 0.36 -3.60 -17.14
N PRO A 87 -0.29 -2.52 -16.72
CA PRO A 87 -0.32 -2.16 -15.32
C PRO A 87 -0.94 -3.29 -14.50
N MET A 88 -0.42 -3.48 -13.31
CA MET A 88 -0.86 -4.48 -12.37
C MET A 88 -2.18 -4.06 -11.71
N HIS A 89 -2.24 -2.79 -11.33
CA HIS A 89 -3.35 -2.16 -10.63
C HIS A 89 -3.67 -0.80 -11.26
N GLU A 90 -4.91 -0.33 -11.09
CA GLU A 90 -5.37 0.96 -11.61
C GLU A 90 -4.56 2.13 -11.05
N ASN A 91 -4.20 2.06 -9.76
CA ASN A 91 -3.42 3.09 -9.07
C ASN A 91 -1.90 2.82 -9.08
N GLU A 92 -1.42 2.09 -10.07
CA GLU A 92 0.02 1.87 -10.21
C GLU A 92 0.69 3.15 -10.74
N LEU A 93 1.75 3.60 -10.04
CA LEU A 93 2.53 4.78 -10.44
C LEU A 93 3.61 4.41 -11.46
N GLY A 94 4.28 3.30 -11.24
CA GLY A 94 5.39 2.86 -12.07
C GLY A 94 6.22 1.77 -11.44
N SER A 95 7.35 1.49 -12.06
CA SER A 95 8.30 0.49 -11.59
C SER A 95 9.72 1.05 -11.50
N PHE A 96 10.47 0.58 -10.51
CA PHE A 96 11.88 0.86 -10.35
C PHE A 96 12.61 -0.42 -9.97
N GLU A 97 13.49 -0.91 -10.82
CA GLU A 97 14.23 -2.16 -10.64
C GLU A 97 13.31 -3.35 -10.26
N ASN A 98 13.36 -3.79 -9.00
CA ASN A 98 12.57 -4.92 -8.49
C ASN A 98 11.22 -4.51 -7.86
N PHE A 99 10.88 -3.24 -7.87
CA PHE A 99 9.73 -2.69 -7.17
C PHE A 99 8.67 -2.17 -8.12
N ARG A 100 7.41 -2.37 -7.77
CA ARG A 100 6.25 -1.74 -8.41
C ARG A 100 5.49 -0.94 -7.37
N PHE A 101 5.24 0.32 -7.66
CA PHE A 101 4.63 1.27 -6.74
C PHE A 101 3.14 1.39 -7.00
N ILE A 102 2.35 1.21 -5.95
CA ILE A 102 0.90 1.39 -5.96
C ILE A 102 0.58 2.53 -5.01
N ALA A 103 -0.08 3.57 -5.51
CA ALA A 103 -0.58 4.65 -4.67
C ALA A 103 -1.81 4.19 -3.89
N SER A 104 -1.82 4.48 -2.60
CA SER A 104 -2.97 4.27 -1.74
C SER A 104 -3.23 5.53 -0.91
N PRO A 105 -4.44 6.11 -0.98
CA PRO A 105 -4.81 7.27 -0.17
C PRO A 105 -4.97 6.92 1.32
N GLU A 106 -5.08 5.63 1.65
CA GLU A 106 -5.20 5.15 3.03
C GLU A 106 -3.89 5.27 3.83
N LEU A 107 -2.75 5.45 3.15
CA LEU A 107 -1.46 5.64 3.79
C LEU A 107 -1.26 7.10 4.16
N VAL A 108 -1.87 7.49 5.27
CA VAL A 108 -1.79 8.86 5.82
C VAL A 108 -0.40 9.10 6.42
N PRO A 109 0.20 10.29 6.21
CA PRO A 109 1.48 10.64 6.81
C PRO A 109 1.39 10.85 8.32
N PHE A 110 2.48 10.61 9.01
CA PHE A 110 2.69 11.05 10.39
C PHE A 110 3.07 12.53 10.38
N GLN A 111 2.10 13.41 10.59
CA GLN A 111 2.29 14.85 10.57
C GLN A 111 3.27 15.28 11.67
N ASN A 112 4.25 16.10 11.31
CA ASN A 112 5.32 16.59 12.21
C ASN A 112 6.02 15.45 12.98
N GLY A 113 6.09 14.25 12.40
CA GLY A 113 6.64 13.06 13.05
C GLY A 113 8.14 12.89 12.88
N GLY A 114 8.77 13.66 11.99
CA GLY A 114 10.18 13.52 11.63
C GLY A 114 11.10 14.54 12.29
N ALA A 115 12.27 14.73 11.69
CA ALA A 115 13.25 15.74 12.13
C ALA A 115 12.80 17.14 11.72
N ALA A 116 13.46 18.16 12.29
CA ALA A 116 13.19 19.56 11.93
C ALA A 116 13.32 19.78 10.42
N VAL A 117 12.37 20.53 9.87
CA VAL A 117 12.25 20.80 8.42
C VAL A 117 13.55 21.39 7.84
N GLY A 118 14.18 22.32 8.52
CA GLY A 118 15.45 22.94 8.13
C GLY A 118 15.51 23.27 6.62
N THR A 119 16.57 22.77 5.96
CA THR A 119 16.79 22.92 4.50
C THR A 119 16.50 21.65 3.71
N THR A 120 15.76 20.68 4.28
CA THR A 120 15.53 19.38 3.66
C THR A 120 14.66 19.44 2.40
N GLY A 121 13.85 20.49 2.25
CA GLY A 121 12.87 20.62 1.16
C GLY A 121 11.76 19.59 1.22
N CYS A 122 11.50 19.02 2.40
CA CYS A 122 10.41 18.09 2.62
C CYS A 122 9.12 18.81 3.04
N VAL A 123 7.98 18.15 2.82
CA VAL A 123 6.67 18.63 3.27
C VAL A 123 6.62 18.68 4.79
N SER A 124 6.01 19.72 5.33
CA SER A 124 5.72 19.88 6.76
C SER A 124 4.37 20.57 6.91
N THR A 125 3.41 19.90 7.51
CA THR A 125 2.09 20.48 7.78
C THR A 125 2.14 21.52 8.90
N GLY A 126 2.97 21.31 9.90
CA GLY A 126 3.12 22.22 11.04
C GLY A 126 4.22 23.29 10.88
N GLY A 127 5.05 23.18 9.84
CA GLY A 127 6.17 24.09 9.57
C GLY A 127 7.39 23.92 10.50
N THR A 128 7.36 23.00 11.46
CA THR A 128 8.44 22.75 12.41
C THR A 128 9.24 21.51 12.05
N ASP A 129 8.55 20.39 11.96
CA ASP A 129 9.13 19.08 11.67
C ASP A 129 8.55 18.52 10.37
N ILE A 130 9.29 17.65 9.70
CA ILE A 130 8.85 17.05 8.44
C ILE A 130 7.73 16.02 8.66
N ASP A 131 6.83 15.93 7.70
CA ASP A 131 5.82 14.88 7.65
C ASP A 131 6.46 13.58 7.15
N VAL A 132 6.21 12.48 7.87
CA VAL A 132 6.80 11.18 7.56
C VAL A 132 5.78 10.28 6.92
N TYR A 133 6.08 9.80 5.73
CA TYR A 133 5.23 8.94 4.93
C TYR A 133 5.66 7.48 5.06
N PRO A 134 4.74 6.58 5.43
CA PRO A 134 5.03 5.15 5.45
C PRO A 134 4.99 4.56 4.04
N LEU A 135 5.96 3.71 3.73
CA LEU A 135 5.96 2.82 2.57
C LEU A 135 5.91 1.39 3.08
N ILE A 136 4.96 0.61 2.61
CA ILE A 136 4.83 -0.81 2.95
C ILE A 136 5.27 -1.63 1.74
N ILE A 137 6.36 -2.36 1.90
CA ILE A 137 6.96 -3.18 0.87
C ILE A 137 6.70 -4.64 1.20
N THR A 138 6.09 -5.37 0.27
CA THR A 138 5.68 -6.76 0.50
C THR A 138 6.23 -7.71 -0.55
N GLY A 139 6.62 -8.89 -0.10
CA GLY A 139 6.89 -10.04 -0.94
C GLY A 139 5.70 -11.00 -1.00
N GLN A 140 5.84 -12.08 -1.76
CA GLN A 140 4.85 -13.15 -1.84
C GLN A 140 4.68 -13.82 -0.48
N GLU A 141 3.43 -14.09 -0.08
CA GLU A 141 3.09 -14.77 1.18
C GLU A 141 3.56 -14.05 2.46
N ALA A 142 3.82 -12.75 2.39
CA ALA A 142 4.19 -11.95 3.56
C ALA A 142 3.01 -11.78 4.53
N TYR A 143 1.79 -11.66 4.00
CA TYR A 143 0.55 -11.59 4.76
C TYR A 143 -0.56 -12.39 4.06
N GLY A 144 -1.58 -12.74 4.79
CA GLY A 144 -2.73 -13.48 4.27
C GLY A 144 -4.03 -13.07 4.93
N THR A 145 -5.12 -13.30 4.24
CA THR A 145 -6.46 -13.16 4.77
C THR A 145 -7.04 -14.54 5.07
N VAL A 146 -7.71 -14.68 6.20
CA VAL A 146 -8.34 -15.92 6.60
C VAL A 146 -9.84 -15.81 6.36
N ALA A 147 -10.38 -16.73 5.54
CA ALA A 147 -11.81 -16.84 5.33
C ALA A 147 -12.45 -17.74 6.41
N LEU A 148 -13.68 -17.43 6.82
CA LEU A 148 -14.42 -18.27 7.75
C LEU A 148 -14.76 -19.60 7.07
N ARG A 149 -14.36 -20.72 7.69
CA ARG A 149 -14.63 -22.07 7.17
C ARG A 149 -16.13 -22.37 7.19
N GLY A 150 -16.66 -22.85 6.06
CA GLY A 150 -18.05 -23.33 5.95
C GLY A 150 -19.11 -22.23 5.83
N SER A 151 -18.72 -20.97 5.76
CA SER A 151 -19.63 -19.84 5.55
C SER A 151 -19.14 -18.96 4.41
N LYS A 152 -20.07 -18.28 3.76
CA LYS A 152 -19.71 -17.21 2.81
C LYS A 152 -19.00 -16.09 3.58
N SER A 153 -17.91 -15.57 3.06
CA SER A 153 -17.21 -14.43 3.67
C SER A 153 -18.09 -13.18 3.75
N PHE A 154 -19.08 -13.08 2.88
CA PHE A 154 -20.09 -12.03 2.84
C PHE A 154 -21.48 -12.67 2.76
N ASP A 155 -22.36 -12.33 3.70
CA ASP A 155 -23.74 -12.79 3.75
C ASP A 155 -24.67 -11.57 3.72
N LEU A 156 -25.47 -11.49 2.67
CA LEU A 156 -26.45 -10.43 2.47
C LEU A 156 -27.84 -10.97 2.78
N SER A 157 -28.49 -10.38 3.79
CA SER A 157 -29.87 -10.66 4.16
C SER A 157 -30.75 -9.51 3.71
N VAL A 158 -31.77 -9.82 2.91
CA VAL A 158 -32.76 -8.85 2.45
C VAL A 158 -34.15 -9.30 2.87
N ILE A 159 -34.81 -8.50 3.67
CA ILE A 159 -36.23 -8.69 4.07
C ILE A 159 -37.04 -7.63 3.32
N PRO A 160 -37.80 -8.02 2.29
CA PRO A 160 -38.62 -7.07 1.54
C PRO A 160 -39.80 -6.54 2.37
N VAL A 161 -40.33 -5.40 1.97
CA VAL A 161 -41.58 -4.86 2.50
C VAL A 161 -42.70 -5.86 2.25
N GLY A 162 -43.59 -6.04 3.24
CA GLY A 162 -44.66 -7.02 3.21
C GLY A 162 -44.43 -8.24 4.10
N ASN A 163 -43.20 -8.52 4.51
CA ASN A 163 -42.94 -9.54 5.53
C ASN A 163 -43.28 -9.00 6.92
N LYS A 164 -44.16 -9.73 7.61
CA LYS A 164 -44.62 -9.40 8.97
C LYS A 164 -43.65 -10.03 9.97
N ASP A 165 -43.14 -9.22 10.89
CA ASP A 165 -42.30 -9.65 12.00
C ASP A 165 -42.82 -9.08 13.30
N SER A 166 -42.35 -9.58 14.44
CA SER A 166 -42.73 -9.11 15.77
C SER A 166 -42.41 -7.61 15.99
N ALA A 167 -41.40 -7.08 15.30
CA ALA A 167 -41.02 -5.68 15.32
C ALA A 167 -41.85 -4.80 14.35
N ASP A 168 -42.42 -5.39 13.29
CA ASP A 168 -43.25 -4.74 12.28
C ASP A 168 -44.43 -5.62 11.88
N PRO A 169 -45.50 -5.67 12.70
CA PRO A 169 -46.68 -6.53 12.45
C PRO A 169 -47.45 -6.20 11.18
N LEU A 170 -47.31 -4.96 10.69
CA LEU A 170 -47.99 -4.51 9.47
C LEU A 170 -47.15 -4.72 8.20
N GLY A 171 -45.87 -5.05 8.35
CA GLY A 171 -44.95 -5.28 7.20
C GLY A 171 -44.69 -4.04 6.38
N GLN A 172 -44.65 -2.85 7.00
CA GLN A 172 -44.45 -1.58 6.31
C GLN A 172 -42.97 -1.25 6.03
N ARG A 173 -42.06 -2.00 6.68
CA ARG A 173 -40.62 -1.74 6.61
C ARG A 173 -39.88 -2.91 5.95
N GLY A 174 -38.89 -2.59 5.14
CA GLY A 174 -37.91 -3.55 4.63
C GLY A 174 -36.57 -3.34 5.32
N TYR A 175 -35.81 -4.42 5.50
CA TYR A 175 -34.48 -4.38 6.10
C TYR A 175 -33.46 -5.00 5.16
N ILE A 176 -32.29 -4.35 5.03
CA ILE A 176 -31.14 -4.89 4.35
C ILE A 176 -30.00 -4.97 5.37
N GLY A 177 -29.53 -6.18 5.63
CA GLY A 177 -28.41 -6.45 6.53
C GLY A 177 -27.26 -7.10 5.79
N ALA A 178 -26.05 -6.66 6.03
CA ALA A 178 -24.85 -7.29 5.52
C ALA A 178 -23.98 -7.76 6.69
N LYS A 179 -23.50 -8.99 6.60
CA LYS A 179 -22.58 -9.59 7.57
C LYS A 179 -21.35 -10.08 6.85
N PHE A 180 -20.17 -9.69 7.31
CA PHE A 180 -18.92 -10.17 6.75
C PHE A 180 -17.93 -10.54 7.85
N TYR A 181 -17.05 -11.46 7.53
CA TYR A 181 -15.96 -11.87 8.38
C TYR A 181 -14.65 -11.69 7.61
N ALA A 182 -13.76 -10.90 8.16
CA ALA A 182 -12.44 -10.69 7.60
C ALA A 182 -11.40 -10.63 8.72
N VAL A 183 -10.34 -11.39 8.55
CA VAL A 183 -9.15 -11.33 9.41
C VAL A 183 -7.94 -11.33 8.50
N SER A 184 -7.03 -10.40 8.73
CA SER A 184 -5.72 -10.39 8.09
C SER A 184 -4.65 -10.65 9.12
N THR A 185 -3.64 -11.44 8.75
CA THR A 185 -2.50 -11.75 9.61
C THR A 185 -1.20 -11.70 8.84
N MET A 186 -0.14 -11.29 9.50
CA MET A 186 1.21 -11.40 8.96
C MET A 186 1.66 -12.86 9.05
N LEU A 187 2.03 -13.45 7.91
CA LEU A 187 2.55 -14.82 7.85
C LEU A 187 4.05 -14.85 8.12
N ASN A 188 4.78 -13.90 7.56
CA ASN A 188 6.22 -13.77 7.80
C ASN A 188 6.62 -12.28 7.86
N GLN A 189 6.99 -11.84 9.06
CA GLN A 189 7.38 -10.46 9.30
C GLN A 189 8.67 -10.04 8.55
N GLN A 190 9.57 -11.00 8.25
CA GLN A 190 10.81 -10.70 7.52
C GLN A 190 10.58 -10.48 6.02
N TRP A 191 9.42 -10.88 5.49
CA TRP A 191 9.05 -10.71 4.08
C TRP A 191 8.25 -9.44 3.83
N MET A 192 8.06 -8.63 4.84
CA MET A 192 7.42 -7.33 4.77
C MET A 192 8.31 -6.28 5.41
N VAL A 193 8.45 -5.13 4.76
CA VAL A 193 9.28 -4.03 5.23
C VAL A 193 8.45 -2.77 5.28
N CYS A 194 8.52 -2.06 6.40
CA CYS A 194 8.04 -0.69 6.49
C CYS A 194 9.24 0.27 6.36
N ALA A 195 9.12 1.21 5.44
CA ALA A 195 10.09 2.28 5.23
C ALA A 195 9.40 3.61 5.51
N LEU A 196 10.03 4.45 6.30
CA LEU A 196 9.54 5.77 6.71
C LEU A 196 10.40 6.84 6.05
N VAL A 197 9.80 7.71 5.25
CA VAL A 197 10.51 8.71 4.45
C VAL A 197 9.80 10.07 4.46
N GLY A 198 10.55 11.14 4.25
CA GLY A 198 9.98 12.43 3.90
C GLY A 198 9.65 12.48 2.40
N VAL A 199 8.75 13.38 2.03
CA VAL A 199 8.34 13.66 0.65
C VAL A 199 8.70 15.10 0.29
N GLY A 200 9.07 15.35 -0.95
CA GLY A 200 9.44 16.66 -1.44
C GLY A 200 8.29 17.66 -1.42
N ASN A 201 8.57 18.86 -0.94
CA ASN A 201 7.64 19.97 -1.10
C ASN A 201 7.63 20.40 -2.57
N LEU A 202 6.44 20.48 -3.16
CA LEU A 202 6.20 20.90 -4.54
C LEU A 202 5.90 22.41 -4.68
N ALA A 203 5.89 23.12 -3.55
CA ALA A 203 5.64 24.57 -3.49
C ALA A 203 6.88 25.38 -3.83
#